data_85a9c203bd1c06fb08ce57425a611c43
#
_entry.id   85a9c203bd1c06fb08ce57425a611c43
#
_cell.length_a   1.000
_cell.length_b   1.000
_cell.length_c   1.000
_cell.angle_alpha   90.00
_cell.angle_beta   90.00
_cell.angle_gamma   90.00
#
_symmetry.space_group_name_H-M   'P 1'
#
loop_
_entity.id
_entity.type
_entity.pdbx_description
1 polymer ?
#
loop_
_entity_poly.entity_id
_entity_poly.type
_entity_poly.pdbx_seq_one_letter_code
_entity_poly.pdbx_strand_id
1 'polypeptide(L)'
;MTDESENWAKRLEEAHLKNEQQAAVIEQLLAHQADNGFADDMRRALLTTAAAASIGAPVSQATALESVVETASELLGAQAASLFLVDEEREELVFVVALGSKAEDVKQFRIPIGRGIAGYVAASGQPIAISEAASDPRFEREIAEAVDYVPNTILRVPLILNDSVIGVLELMDKTGGQPFTTTDMEILGKFANLAAITIDESRLTHDISRLFRALLNDAAQGISLTDGAKRFADSSVDLPENADAMRLAGLVTEISSRSGAGQQLAIDILTSLSSYLRSTSTLPR
;
A
#
# COMPACT_ATOMS: atom_id res chain seq x y z
N MET A 1 -18.16 29.75 -71.68
CA MET A 1 -17.54 28.47 -71.31
C MET A 1 -16.64 28.57 -70.06
N THR A 2 -16.37 29.73 -69.52
CA THR A 2 -15.53 29.93 -68.32
C THR A 2 -16.30 29.87 -67.01
N ASP A 3 -17.58 30.24 -67.02
CA ASP A 3 -18.39 30.34 -65.75
C ASP A 3 -18.88 28.98 -65.22
N GLU A 4 -19.15 28.02 -66.09
CA GLU A 4 -19.57 26.66 -65.63
C GLU A 4 -18.42 25.83 -65.06
N SER A 5 -17.21 26.03 -65.57
CA SER A 5 -16.02 25.29 -65.04
C SER A 5 -15.58 25.83 -63.67
N GLU A 6 -15.69 27.12 -63.43
CA GLU A 6 -15.43 27.70 -62.08
C GLU A 6 -16.45 27.25 -61.04
N ASN A 7 -17.72 27.16 -61.43
CA ASN A 7 -18.79 26.69 -60.56
C ASN A 7 -18.62 25.20 -60.20
N TRP A 8 -18.19 24.36 -61.14
CA TRP A 8 -17.87 22.96 -60.89
C TRP A 8 -16.66 22.81 -59.94
N ALA A 9 -15.60 23.56 -60.10
CA ALA A 9 -14.44 23.52 -59.22
C ALA A 9 -14.80 23.89 -57.77
N LYS A 10 -15.61 24.93 -57.60
CA LYS A 10 -16.08 25.37 -56.29
C LYS A 10 -16.95 24.32 -55.59
N ARG A 11 -17.84 23.65 -56.32
CA ARG A 11 -18.69 22.59 -55.80
C ARG A 11 -17.88 21.35 -55.44
N LEU A 12 -16.80 21.07 -56.15
CA LEU A 12 -15.89 19.97 -55.85
C LEU A 12 -15.11 20.24 -54.54
N GLU A 13 -14.66 21.47 -54.38
CA GLU A 13 -13.94 21.94 -53.18
C GLU A 13 -14.83 21.92 -51.92
N GLU A 14 -16.08 22.39 -52.06
CA GLU A 14 -17.08 22.32 -51.01
C GLU A 14 -17.43 20.84 -50.62
N ALA A 15 -17.49 19.95 -51.59
CA ALA A 15 -17.72 18.53 -51.37
C ALA A 15 -16.52 17.86 -50.69
N HIS A 16 -15.28 18.20 -51.05
CA HIS A 16 -14.05 17.74 -50.40
C HIS A 16 -14.01 18.20 -48.94
N LEU A 17 -14.23 19.47 -48.68
CA LEU A 17 -14.22 20.03 -47.30
C LEU A 17 -15.29 19.35 -46.43
N LYS A 18 -16.46 19.09 -47.00
CA LYS A 18 -17.54 18.40 -46.28
C LYS A 18 -17.21 16.93 -45.96
N ASN A 19 -16.52 16.25 -46.89
CA ASN A 19 -16.04 14.87 -46.68
C ASN A 19 -14.94 14.82 -45.61
N GLU A 20 -14.01 15.78 -45.58
CA GLU A 20 -12.97 15.86 -44.55
C GLU A 20 -13.59 16.12 -43.16
N GLN A 21 -14.57 17.01 -43.08
CA GLN A 21 -15.29 17.28 -41.85
C GLN A 21 -16.07 16.03 -41.36
N GLN A 22 -16.71 15.29 -42.25
CA GLN A 22 -17.40 14.06 -41.91
C GLN A 22 -16.42 12.95 -41.46
N ALA A 23 -15.26 12.82 -42.11
CA ALA A 23 -14.24 11.89 -41.72
C ALA A 23 -13.70 12.18 -40.31
N ALA A 24 -13.45 13.44 -39.99
CA ALA A 24 -13.01 13.85 -38.65
C ALA A 24 -14.06 13.56 -37.56
N VAL A 25 -15.34 13.78 -37.85
CA VAL A 25 -16.44 13.44 -36.91
C VAL A 25 -16.56 11.93 -36.71
N ILE A 26 -16.42 11.13 -37.80
CA ILE A 26 -16.45 9.67 -37.70
C ILE A 26 -15.25 9.16 -36.87
N GLU A 27 -14.06 9.70 -37.07
CA GLU A 27 -12.88 9.37 -36.31
C GLU A 27 -13.02 9.71 -34.84
N GLN A 28 -13.61 10.87 -34.50
CA GLN A 28 -13.95 11.23 -33.12
C GLN A 28 -15.00 10.30 -32.50
N LEU A 29 -16.03 9.89 -33.24
CA LEU A 29 -17.05 8.97 -32.75
C LEU A 29 -16.50 7.54 -32.54
N LEU A 30 -15.61 7.07 -33.42
CA LEU A 30 -14.95 5.78 -33.29
C LEU A 30 -13.97 5.77 -32.08
N ALA A 31 -13.24 6.86 -31.86
CA ALA A 31 -12.38 7.03 -30.70
C ALA A 31 -13.21 7.00 -29.39
N HIS A 32 -14.35 7.69 -29.38
CA HIS A 32 -15.26 7.70 -28.22
C HIS A 32 -15.94 6.35 -27.98
N GLN A 33 -16.27 5.59 -29.04
CA GLN A 33 -16.80 4.22 -28.88
C GLN A 33 -15.72 3.23 -28.39
N ALA A 34 -14.47 3.37 -28.84
CA ALA A 34 -13.35 2.55 -28.36
C ALA A 34 -13.06 2.82 -26.88
N ASP A 35 -13.13 4.08 -26.43
CA ASP A 35 -12.94 4.46 -25.03
C ASP A 35 -14.06 3.90 -24.13
N ASN A 36 -15.31 3.93 -24.58
CA ASN A 36 -16.45 3.36 -23.86
C ASN A 36 -16.39 1.82 -23.81
N GLY A 37 -15.99 1.16 -24.89
CA GLY A 37 -15.80 -0.30 -24.94
C GLY A 37 -14.68 -0.76 -24.00
N PHE A 38 -13.56 -0.05 -23.96
CA PHE A 38 -12.46 -0.31 -23.04
C PHE A 38 -12.88 -0.13 -21.57
N ALA A 39 -13.60 0.95 -21.26
CA ALA A 39 -14.11 1.20 -19.91
C ALA A 39 -15.07 0.11 -19.43
N ASP A 40 -15.95 -0.40 -20.32
CA ASP A 40 -16.89 -1.47 -20.01
C ASP A 40 -16.20 -2.84 -19.86
N ASP A 41 -15.19 -3.13 -20.65
CA ASP A 41 -14.39 -4.36 -20.53
C ASP A 41 -13.53 -4.33 -19.27
N MET A 42 -12.92 -3.19 -18.95
CA MET A 42 -12.20 -2.96 -17.70
C MET A 42 -13.14 -3.12 -16.49
N ARG A 43 -14.33 -2.51 -16.54
CA ARG A 43 -15.35 -2.63 -15.50
C ARG A 43 -15.77 -4.08 -15.28
N ARG A 44 -15.99 -4.85 -16.37
CA ARG A 44 -16.31 -6.28 -16.29
C ARG A 44 -15.17 -7.10 -15.69
N ALA A 45 -13.93 -6.85 -16.11
CA ALA A 45 -12.76 -7.51 -15.56
C ALA A 45 -12.60 -7.23 -14.06
N LEU A 46 -12.80 -5.98 -13.65
CA LEU A 46 -12.71 -5.54 -12.26
C LEU A 46 -13.84 -6.10 -11.39
N LEU A 47 -15.08 -6.12 -11.89
CA LEU A 47 -16.21 -6.72 -11.18
C LEU A 47 -16.05 -8.23 -11.00
N THR A 48 -15.52 -8.91 -12.01
CA THR A 48 -15.21 -10.35 -11.94
C THR A 48 -14.08 -10.61 -10.94
N THR A 49 -13.09 -9.73 -10.89
CA THR A 49 -11.97 -9.78 -9.94
C THR A 49 -12.42 -9.51 -8.52
N ALA A 50 -13.25 -8.49 -8.31
CA ALA A 50 -13.83 -8.16 -6.99
C ALA A 50 -14.74 -9.28 -6.46
N ALA A 51 -15.54 -9.90 -7.33
CA ALA A 51 -16.37 -11.03 -6.95
C ALA A 51 -15.54 -12.29 -6.59
N ALA A 52 -14.42 -12.53 -7.30
CA ALA A 52 -13.52 -13.64 -6.99
C ALA A 52 -12.68 -13.39 -5.71
N ALA A 53 -12.32 -12.14 -5.42
CA ALA A 53 -11.62 -11.76 -4.20
C ALA A 53 -12.50 -11.88 -2.93
N SER A 54 -13.83 -11.85 -3.08
CA SER A 54 -14.77 -12.05 -1.95
C SER A 54 -14.91 -13.52 -1.53
N ILE A 55 -14.40 -14.48 -2.30
CA ILE A 55 -14.54 -15.93 -2.00
C ILE A 55 -13.40 -16.46 -1.12
N GLY A 56 -12.26 -15.76 -1.05
CA GLY A 56 -11.19 -16.02 -0.09
C GLY A 56 -10.83 -14.70 0.56
N ALA A 57 -11.36 -14.44 1.76
CA ALA A 57 -10.95 -13.26 2.51
C ALA A 57 -9.43 -13.34 2.70
N PRO A 58 -8.63 -12.42 2.17
CA PRO A 58 -7.21 -12.39 2.47
C PRO A 58 -7.07 -12.24 3.99
N VAL A 59 -6.15 -12.99 4.59
CA VAL A 59 -5.76 -12.77 5.98
C VAL A 59 -5.49 -11.27 6.11
N SER A 60 -6.19 -10.60 7.03
CA SER A 60 -5.98 -9.16 7.16
C SER A 60 -4.53 -8.91 7.56
N GLN A 61 -3.94 -7.80 7.10
CA GLN A 61 -2.59 -7.38 7.51
C GLN A 61 -2.46 -7.44 9.04
N ALA A 62 -3.48 -6.98 9.76
CA ALA A 62 -3.50 -7.01 11.22
C ALA A 62 -3.34 -8.43 11.76
N THR A 63 -4.10 -9.40 11.22
CA THR A 63 -4.01 -10.82 11.65
C THR A 63 -2.65 -11.42 11.28
N ALA A 64 -2.09 -11.09 10.13
CA ALA A 64 -0.76 -11.58 9.74
C ALA A 64 0.34 -11.02 10.65
N LEU A 65 0.30 -9.73 10.96
CA LEU A 65 1.24 -9.10 11.89
C LEU A 65 1.08 -9.64 13.31
N GLU A 66 -0.15 -9.85 13.77
CA GLU A 66 -0.42 -10.48 15.07
C GLU A 66 0.20 -11.87 15.16
N SER A 67 0.03 -12.71 14.13
CA SER A 67 0.66 -14.04 14.07
C SER A 67 2.19 -13.97 14.07
N VAL A 68 2.80 -13.00 13.39
CA VAL A 68 4.26 -12.79 13.39
C VAL A 68 4.75 -12.45 14.79
N VAL A 69 4.07 -11.52 15.49
CA VAL A 69 4.44 -11.06 16.83
C VAL A 69 4.22 -12.18 17.85
N GLU A 70 3.10 -12.91 17.76
CA GLU A 70 2.77 -14.05 18.62
C GLU A 70 3.82 -15.15 18.49
N THR A 71 4.13 -15.56 17.26
CA THR A 71 5.16 -16.59 17.01
C THR A 71 6.53 -16.16 17.54
N ALA A 72 6.93 -14.91 17.36
CA ALA A 72 8.19 -14.37 17.88
C ALA A 72 8.21 -14.40 19.42
N SER A 73 7.11 -13.99 20.05
CA SER A 73 6.95 -13.99 21.51
C SER A 73 7.04 -15.41 22.10
N GLU A 74 6.33 -16.36 21.50
CA GLU A 74 6.36 -17.76 21.92
C GLU A 74 7.75 -18.40 21.76
N LEU A 75 8.37 -18.22 20.58
CA LEU A 75 9.67 -18.80 20.27
C LEU A 75 10.77 -18.29 21.20
N LEU A 76 10.76 -17.00 21.52
CA LEU A 76 11.78 -16.35 22.36
C LEU A 76 11.38 -16.33 23.85
N GLY A 77 10.19 -16.84 24.18
CA GLY A 77 9.70 -16.98 25.54
C GLY A 77 9.44 -15.64 26.23
N ALA A 78 8.87 -14.66 25.53
CA ALA A 78 8.51 -13.36 26.09
C ALA A 78 7.11 -13.39 26.71
N GLN A 79 6.87 -12.61 27.78
CA GLN A 79 5.56 -12.52 28.45
C GLN A 79 4.67 -11.45 27.81
N ALA A 80 5.27 -10.45 27.18
CA ALA A 80 4.57 -9.42 26.44
C ALA A 80 5.35 -9.04 25.18
N ALA A 81 4.63 -8.59 24.16
CA ALA A 81 5.19 -8.17 22.89
C ALA A 81 4.38 -7.04 22.29
N SER A 82 5.04 -6.17 21.52
CA SER A 82 4.38 -5.06 20.82
C SER A 82 5.02 -4.85 19.45
N LEU A 83 4.20 -4.49 18.48
CA LEU A 83 4.62 -3.97 17.20
C LEU A 83 4.14 -2.53 17.08
N PHE A 84 5.07 -1.65 16.80
CA PHE A 84 4.80 -0.24 16.53
C PHE A 84 5.02 0.05 15.06
N LEU A 85 4.20 0.95 14.48
CA LEU A 85 4.48 1.57 13.20
C LEU A 85 4.75 3.06 13.37
N VAL A 86 5.56 3.61 12.50
CA VAL A 86 5.84 5.03 12.41
C VAL A 86 4.64 5.73 11.77
N ASP A 87 4.09 6.74 12.47
CA ASP A 87 3.20 7.75 11.93
C ASP A 87 4.10 8.91 11.48
N GLU A 88 4.40 8.98 10.18
CA GLU A 88 5.35 9.95 9.61
C GLU A 88 4.82 11.39 9.73
N GLU A 89 3.50 11.60 9.65
CA GLU A 89 2.90 12.94 9.75
C GLU A 89 3.08 13.55 11.15
N ARG A 90 3.05 12.69 12.20
CA ARG A 90 3.17 13.12 13.59
C ARG A 90 4.53 12.87 14.20
N GLU A 91 5.42 12.19 13.47
CA GLU A 91 6.72 11.74 13.99
C GLU A 91 6.60 10.93 15.28
N GLU A 92 5.61 10.01 15.31
CA GLU A 92 5.29 9.20 16.48
C GLU A 92 5.20 7.71 16.12
N LEU A 93 5.45 6.85 17.11
CA LEU A 93 5.17 5.41 17.05
C LEU A 93 3.74 5.13 17.56
N VAL A 94 3.01 4.32 16.81
CA VAL A 94 1.65 3.87 17.12
C VAL A 94 1.65 2.38 17.36
N PHE A 95 1.01 1.89 18.41
CA PHE A 95 0.81 0.47 18.64
C PHE A 95 -0.14 -0.11 17.59
N VAL A 96 0.31 -1.13 16.86
CA VAL A 96 -0.51 -1.88 15.88
C VAL A 96 -0.86 -3.25 16.43
N VAL A 97 0.12 -3.93 17.06
CA VAL A 97 -0.08 -5.18 17.78
C VAL A 97 0.43 -5.02 19.21
N ALA A 98 -0.31 -5.53 20.16
CA ALA A 98 0.13 -5.67 21.54
C ALA A 98 -0.36 -7.01 22.09
N LEU A 99 0.53 -7.74 22.76
CA LEU A 99 0.27 -9.04 23.40
C LEU A 99 0.69 -8.96 24.87
N GLY A 100 -0.02 -9.73 25.71
CA GLY A 100 0.22 -9.77 27.14
C GLY A 100 -0.95 -9.19 27.95
N SER A 101 -0.80 -9.14 29.27
CA SER A 101 -1.88 -8.78 30.20
C SER A 101 -2.39 -7.34 30.07
N LYS A 102 -1.60 -6.45 29.46
CA LYS A 102 -1.90 -5.00 29.31
C LYS A 102 -2.05 -4.57 27.85
N ALA A 103 -2.29 -5.54 26.94
CA ALA A 103 -2.33 -5.31 25.49
C ALA A 103 -3.32 -4.22 25.08
N GLU A 104 -4.52 -4.20 25.66
CA GLU A 104 -5.53 -3.20 25.29
C GLU A 104 -5.23 -1.82 25.90
N ASP A 105 -4.64 -1.79 27.08
CA ASP A 105 -4.36 -0.55 27.81
C ASP A 105 -3.26 0.28 27.10
N VAL A 106 -2.28 -0.38 26.46
CA VAL A 106 -1.15 0.30 25.80
C VAL A 106 -1.49 0.89 24.44
N LYS A 107 -2.49 0.37 23.71
CA LYS A 107 -2.84 0.78 22.34
C LYS A 107 -3.23 2.25 22.21
N GLN A 108 -3.66 2.90 23.28
CA GLN A 108 -4.03 4.31 23.28
C GLN A 108 -2.84 5.27 23.30
N PHE A 109 -1.65 4.78 23.66
CA PHE A 109 -0.45 5.61 23.76
C PHE A 109 0.25 5.77 22.42
N ARG A 110 0.99 6.88 22.30
CA ARG A 110 1.88 7.21 21.18
C ARG A 110 3.22 7.59 21.75
N ILE A 111 4.30 7.24 21.06
CA ILE A 111 5.66 7.48 21.52
C ILE A 111 6.37 8.35 20.47
N PRO A 112 6.75 9.59 20.76
CA PRO A 112 7.49 10.42 19.83
C PRO A 112 8.81 9.77 19.40
N ILE A 113 9.16 9.87 18.11
CA ILE A 113 10.42 9.37 17.57
C ILE A 113 11.58 10.07 18.31
N GLY A 114 12.59 9.30 18.72
CA GLY A 114 13.72 9.77 19.52
C GLY A 114 13.45 9.85 21.02
N ARG A 115 12.20 9.71 21.48
CA ARG A 115 11.85 9.69 22.90
C ARG A 115 11.62 8.27 23.41
N GLY A 116 12.12 7.99 24.58
CA GLY A 116 12.00 6.65 25.16
C GLY A 116 12.91 5.63 24.48
N ILE A 117 12.83 4.34 24.88
CA ILE A 117 13.63 3.27 24.29
C ILE A 117 13.10 2.93 22.89
N ALA A 118 11.75 2.89 22.70
CA ALA A 118 11.16 2.59 21.39
C ALA A 118 11.44 3.70 20.37
N GLY A 119 11.25 4.97 20.77
CA GLY A 119 11.57 6.12 19.93
C GLY A 119 13.06 6.23 19.59
N TYR A 120 13.94 5.83 20.50
CA TYR A 120 15.38 5.75 20.23
C TYR A 120 15.68 4.71 19.13
N VAL A 121 15.10 3.51 19.21
CA VAL A 121 15.27 2.46 18.16
C VAL A 121 14.72 2.95 16.82
N ALA A 122 13.57 3.61 16.83
CA ALA A 122 12.99 4.18 15.62
C ALA A 122 13.90 5.25 14.98
N ALA A 123 14.48 6.12 15.77
CA ALA A 123 15.34 7.21 15.30
C ALA A 123 16.74 6.72 14.85
N SER A 124 17.31 5.75 15.58
CA SER A 124 18.70 5.30 15.34
C SER A 124 18.81 4.12 14.36
N GLY A 125 17.72 3.35 14.17
CA GLY A 125 17.76 2.08 13.44
C GLY A 125 18.60 0.99 14.14
N GLN A 126 18.98 1.18 15.42
CA GLN A 126 19.82 0.25 16.16
C GLN A 126 18.98 -0.61 17.10
N PRO A 127 19.12 -1.94 17.04
CA PRO A 127 18.46 -2.83 17.99
C PRO A 127 19.07 -2.66 19.39
N ILE A 128 18.26 -2.92 20.42
CA ILE A 128 18.69 -2.81 21.82
C ILE A 128 18.10 -3.93 22.68
N ALA A 129 18.94 -4.51 23.56
CA ALA A 129 18.50 -5.38 24.62
C ALA A 129 18.88 -4.76 25.97
N ILE A 130 17.92 -4.70 26.89
CA ILE A 130 18.07 -4.09 28.21
C ILE A 130 17.64 -5.06 29.27
N SER A 131 18.49 -5.26 30.26
CA SER A 131 18.17 -5.86 31.56
C SER A 131 17.93 -4.72 32.55
N GLU A 132 17.00 -4.87 33.47
CA GLU A 132 16.63 -3.81 34.43
C GLU A 132 16.12 -2.54 33.73
N ALA A 133 15.10 -2.69 32.89
CA ALA A 133 14.57 -1.63 32.07
C ALA A 133 14.20 -0.36 32.84
N ALA A 134 13.67 -0.50 34.07
CA ALA A 134 13.34 0.63 34.95
C ALA A 134 14.56 1.50 35.33
N SER A 135 15.77 0.97 35.24
CA SER A 135 17.02 1.70 35.51
C SER A 135 17.57 2.47 34.29
N ASP A 136 17.07 2.18 33.09
CA ASP A 136 17.48 2.90 31.87
C ASP A 136 16.87 4.31 31.87
N PRO A 137 17.66 5.39 31.67
CA PRO A 137 17.17 6.76 31.67
C PRO A 137 16.15 7.06 30.53
N ARG A 138 16.13 6.22 29.49
CA ARG A 138 15.19 6.35 28.36
C ARG A 138 13.87 5.60 28.60
N PHE A 139 13.73 4.88 29.71
CA PHE A 139 12.54 4.08 29.98
C PHE A 139 11.27 4.93 30.04
N GLU A 140 10.20 4.48 29.36
CA GLU A 140 8.92 5.18 29.22
C GLU A 140 8.06 5.02 30.51
N ARG A 141 8.47 5.64 31.62
CA ARG A 141 7.85 5.52 32.93
C ARG A 141 6.38 5.91 32.93
N GLU A 142 6.03 6.98 32.21
CA GLU A 142 4.65 7.49 32.15
C GLU A 142 3.68 6.42 31.63
N ILE A 143 4.11 5.66 30.60
CA ILE A 143 3.29 4.56 30.04
C ILE A 143 3.24 3.40 31.02
N ALA A 144 4.40 3.01 31.57
CA ALA A 144 4.50 1.88 32.50
C ALA A 144 3.64 2.10 33.77
N GLU A 145 3.64 3.30 34.33
CA GLU A 145 2.82 3.69 35.47
C GLU A 145 1.33 3.74 35.10
N ALA A 146 0.98 4.28 33.93
CA ALA A 146 -0.41 4.38 33.49
C ALA A 146 -1.08 3.01 33.30
N VAL A 147 -0.30 1.99 32.85
CA VAL A 147 -0.82 0.63 32.65
C VAL A 147 -0.53 -0.34 33.80
N ASP A 148 0.15 0.14 34.84
CA ASP A 148 0.59 -0.65 36.00
C ASP A 148 1.38 -1.90 35.56
N TYR A 149 2.40 -1.68 34.70
CA TYR A 149 3.27 -2.74 34.21
C TYR A 149 4.69 -2.20 33.95
N VAL A 150 5.65 -2.67 34.72
CA VAL A 150 7.08 -2.30 34.58
C VAL A 150 7.85 -3.56 34.16
N PRO A 151 8.27 -3.66 32.90
CA PRO A 151 9.06 -4.81 32.44
C PRO A 151 10.45 -4.77 33.08
N ASN A 152 10.99 -5.97 33.37
CA ASN A 152 12.37 -6.12 33.81
C ASN A 152 13.33 -6.19 32.64
N THR A 153 13.01 -6.97 31.60
CA THR A 153 13.86 -7.13 30.43
C THR A 153 13.14 -6.70 29.16
N ILE A 154 13.83 -5.99 28.28
CA ILE A 154 13.30 -5.50 27.00
C ILE A 154 14.26 -5.87 25.87
N LEU A 155 13.69 -6.31 24.75
CA LEU A 155 14.38 -6.45 23.48
C LEU A 155 13.58 -5.71 22.41
N ARG A 156 14.22 -4.74 21.74
CA ARG A 156 13.61 -3.95 20.65
C ARG A 156 14.46 -4.01 19.40
N VAL A 157 13.84 -4.25 18.25
CA VAL A 157 14.50 -4.26 16.95
C VAL A 157 13.71 -3.38 15.96
N PRO A 158 14.39 -2.64 15.07
CA PRO A 158 13.72 -1.85 14.06
C PRO A 158 13.11 -2.73 12.97
N LEU A 159 11.97 -2.32 12.42
CA LEU A 159 11.46 -2.78 11.13
C LEU A 159 12.06 -1.87 10.06
N ILE A 160 12.83 -2.43 9.15
CA ILE A 160 13.50 -1.68 8.09
C ILE A 160 12.91 -2.06 6.74
N LEU A 161 12.52 -1.06 5.96
CA LEU A 161 12.05 -1.18 4.59
C LEU A 161 12.69 -0.08 3.75
N ASN A 162 13.34 -0.44 2.63
CA ASN A 162 14.01 0.51 1.73
C ASN A 162 14.94 1.50 2.47
N ASP A 163 15.79 0.96 3.37
CA ASP A 163 16.73 1.71 4.21
C ASP A 163 16.08 2.71 5.21
N SER A 164 14.77 2.67 5.36
CA SER A 164 14.03 3.49 6.33
C SER A 164 13.46 2.64 7.45
N VAL A 165 13.42 3.17 8.68
CA VAL A 165 12.75 2.52 9.80
C VAL A 165 11.25 2.83 9.72
N ILE A 166 10.42 1.80 9.47
CA ILE A 166 8.97 1.90 9.37
C ILE A 166 8.24 1.49 10.66
N GLY A 167 8.97 0.98 11.65
CA GLY A 167 8.40 0.52 12.90
C GLY A 167 9.42 -0.07 13.84
N VAL A 168 8.94 -0.60 14.97
CA VAL A 168 9.74 -1.28 16.00
C VAL A 168 9.00 -2.51 16.47
N LEU A 169 9.70 -3.65 16.57
CA LEU A 169 9.20 -4.88 17.20
C LEU A 169 9.84 -5.01 18.58
N GLU A 170 9.00 -5.25 19.59
CA GLU A 170 9.39 -5.30 20.99
C GLU A 170 8.98 -6.62 21.63
N LEU A 171 9.87 -7.17 22.44
CA LEU A 171 9.58 -8.25 23.39
C LEU A 171 9.96 -7.81 24.80
N MET A 172 9.15 -8.23 25.77
CA MET A 172 9.34 -7.87 27.18
C MET A 172 9.26 -9.12 28.06
N ASP A 173 10.04 -9.12 29.14
CA ASP A 173 10.05 -10.12 30.20
C ASP A 173 10.26 -11.55 29.71
N LYS A 174 11.50 -11.88 29.40
CA LYS A 174 11.87 -13.24 29.02
C LYS A 174 11.55 -14.23 30.15
N THR A 175 10.90 -15.31 29.78
CA THR A 175 10.53 -16.39 30.72
C THR A 175 11.73 -16.88 31.51
N GLY A 176 11.54 -17.05 32.82
CA GLY A 176 12.66 -17.39 33.72
C GLY A 176 13.51 -16.20 34.16
N GLY A 177 13.16 -14.97 33.81
CA GLY A 177 13.85 -13.74 34.23
C GLY A 177 15.24 -13.56 33.63
N GLN A 178 15.58 -14.33 32.59
CA GLN A 178 16.87 -14.22 31.89
C GLN A 178 16.89 -12.97 30.98
N PRO A 179 18.06 -12.34 30.79
CA PRO A 179 18.20 -11.29 29.81
C PRO A 179 18.03 -11.83 28.37
N PHE A 180 17.56 -11.01 27.48
CA PHE A 180 17.61 -11.30 26.04
C PHE A 180 19.04 -11.26 25.56
N THR A 181 19.44 -12.26 24.75
CA THR A 181 20.78 -12.44 24.21
C THR A 181 20.93 -11.84 22.81
N THR A 182 22.17 -11.75 22.31
CA THR A 182 22.44 -11.38 20.91
C THR A 182 21.76 -12.34 19.92
N THR A 183 21.69 -13.62 20.24
CA THR A 183 20.97 -14.62 19.42
C THR A 183 19.47 -14.33 19.38
N ASP A 184 18.86 -13.95 20.52
CA ASP A 184 17.46 -13.55 20.56
C ASP A 184 17.22 -12.30 19.68
N MET A 185 18.15 -11.35 19.71
CA MET A 185 18.12 -10.14 18.88
C MET A 185 18.20 -10.46 17.38
N GLU A 186 19.08 -11.36 16.97
CA GLU A 186 19.18 -11.81 15.58
C GLU A 186 17.90 -12.52 15.11
N ILE A 187 17.32 -13.37 15.96
CA ILE A 187 16.07 -14.07 15.66
C ILE A 187 14.93 -13.05 15.55
N LEU A 188 14.80 -12.14 16.51
CA LEU A 188 13.74 -11.11 16.48
C LEU A 188 13.89 -10.20 15.26
N GLY A 189 15.12 -9.89 14.83
CA GLY A 189 15.40 -9.17 13.60
C GLY A 189 14.86 -9.84 12.34
N LYS A 190 14.85 -11.18 12.29
CA LYS A 190 14.23 -11.92 11.18
C LYS A 190 12.70 -11.78 11.19
N PHE A 191 12.07 -11.80 12.36
CA PHE A 191 10.64 -11.53 12.49
C PHE A 191 10.29 -10.08 12.14
N ALA A 192 11.14 -9.12 12.51
CA ALA A 192 10.97 -7.72 12.11
C ALA A 192 11.02 -7.55 10.58
N ASN A 193 11.94 -8.24 9.90
CA ASN A 193 12.00 -8.25 8.44
C ASN A 193 10.74 -8.89 7.82
N LEU A 194 10.24 -9.99 8.39
CA LEU A 194 9.01 -10.62 7.93
C LEU A 194 7.80 -9.68 8.11
N ALA A 195 7.70 -9.00 9.24
CA ALA A 195 6.67 -7.98 9.48
C ALA A 195 6.77 -6.82 8.47
N ALA A 196 7.98 -6.33 8.18
CA ALA A 196 8.21 -5.27 7.20
C ALA A 196 7.74 -5.67 5.80
N ILE A 197 8.06 -6.88 5.34
CA ILE A 197 7.58 -7.42 4.05
C ILE A 197 6.05 -7.52 4.05
N THR A 198 5.45 -8.02 5.12
CA THR A 198 3.97 -8.12 5.25
C THR A 198 3.29 -6.75 5.14
N ILE A 199 3.91 -5.72 5.71
CA ILE A 199 3.42 -4.35 5.65
C ILE A 199 3.52 -3.81 4.22
N ASP A 200 4.64 -4.01 3.54
CA ASP A 200 4.89 -3.57 2.17
C ASP A 200 3.90 -4.19 1.17
N GLU A 201 3.72 -5.51 1.21
CA GLU A 201 2.74 -6.21 0.37
C GLU A 201 1.31 -5.73 0.59
N SER A 202 0.95 -5.45 1.84
CA SER A 202 -0.38 -4.93 2.16
C SER A 202 -0.58 -3.49 1.67
N ARG A 203 0.43 -2.62 1.79
CA ARG A 203 0.39 -1.24 1.26
C ARG A 203 0.19 -1.28 -0.26
N LEU A 204 0.97 -2.06 -0.99
CA LEU A 204 0.85 -2.21 -2.44
C LEU A 204 -0.56 -2.67 -2.85
N THR A 205 -1.11 -3.68 -2.17
CA THR A 205 -2.47 -4.19 -2.45
C THR A 205 -3.54 -3.13 -2.18
N HIS A 206 -3.38 -2.35 -1.11
CA HIS A 206 -4.30 -1.27 -0.75
C HIS A 206 -4.27 -0.14 -1.78
N ASP A 207 -3.08 0.27 -2.24
CA ASP A 207 -2.90 1.34 -3.21
C ASP A 207 -3.45 0.97 -4.58
N ILE A 208 -3.21 -0.27 -5.03
CA ILE A 208 -3.84 -0.79 -6.24
C ILE A 208 -5.36 -0.74 -6.11
N SER A 209 -5.92 -1.17 -4.98
CA SER A 209 -7.36 -1.17 -4.74
C SER A 209 -7.96 0.24 -4.67
N ARG A 210 -7.21 1.22 -4.17
CA ARG A 210 -7.61 2.63 -4.16
C ARG A 210 -7.61 3.21 -5.56
N LEU A 211 -6.55 2.98 -6.34
CA LEU A 211 -6.45 3.41 -7.73
C LEU A 211 -7.63 2.85 -8.54
N PHE A 212 -7.89 1.54 -8.43
CA PHE A 212 -9.01 0.93 -9.16
C PHE A 212 -10.36 1.52 -8.77
N ARG A 213 -10.62 1.74 -7.49
CA ARG A 213 -11.87 2.38 -7.05
C ARG A 213 -12.01 3.80 -7.60
N ALA A 214 -10.94 4.58 -7.61
CA ALA A 214 -10.95 5.93 -8.19
C ALA A 214 -11.26 5.88 -9.70
N LEU A 215 -10.56 5.01 -10.46
CA LEU A 215 -10.78 4.85 -11.89
C LEU A 215 -12.21 4.38 -12.22
N LEU A 216 -12.77 3.46 -11.43
CA LEU A 216 -14.16 3.00 -11.60
C LEU A 216 -15.18 4.12 -11.34
N ASN A 217 -14.97 4.92 -10.30
CA ASN A 217 -15.84 6.04 -9.99
C ASN A 217 -15.79 7.11 -11.09
N ASP A 218 -14.61 7.43 -11.59
CA ASP A 218 -14.42 8.39 -12.67
C ASP A 218 -15.01 7.89 -13.98
N ALA A 219 -14.83 6.62 -14.33
CA ALA A 219 -15.46 6.01 -15.50
C ALA A 219 -17.00 5.99 -15.39
N ALA A 220 -17.56 5.79 -14.20
CA ALA A 220 -19.01 5.87 -13.98
C ALA A 220 -19.57 7.30 -14.17
N GLN A 221 -18.72 8.33 -14.06
CA GLN A 221 -19.06 9.73 -14.31
C GLN A 221 -18.73 10.18 -15.74
N GLY A 222 -18.31 9.26 -16.63
CA GLY A 222 -17.98 9.55 -18.02
C GLY A 222 -16.61 10.20 -18.20
N ILE A 223 -15.73 10.11 -17.20
CA ILE A 223 -14.35 10.61 -17.26
C ILE A 223 -13.48 9.51 -17.90
N SER A 224 -12.58 9.90 -18.81
CA SER A 224 -11.65 8.96 -19.44
C SER A 224 -10.70 8.34 -18.40
N LEU A 225 -10.24 7.12 -18.64
CA LEU A 225 -9.27 6.46 -17.74
C LEU A 225 -7.97 7.26 -17.60
N THR A 226 -7.55 7.94 -18.66
CA THR A 226 -6.35 8.79 -18.65
C THR A 226 -6.54 9.99 -17.71
N ASP A 227 -7.71 10.63 -17.75
CA ASP A 227 -8.01 11.77 -16.88
C ASP A 227 -8.24 11.31 -15.43
N GLY A 228 -8.88 10.15 -15.23
CA GLY A 228 -9.03 9.52 -13.92
C GLY A 228 -7.68 9.17 -13.28
N ALA A 229 -6.76 8.57 -14.04
CA ALA A 229 -5.42 8.25 -13.57
C ALA A 229 -4.61 9.52 -13.22
N LYS A 230 -4.71 10.58 -14.03
CA LYS A 230 -4.09 11.88 -13.72
C LYS A 230 -4.65 12.48 -12.44
N ARG A 231 -5.98 12.52 -12.28
CA ARG A 231 -6.61 13.03 -11.05
C ARG A 231 -6.19 12.26 -9.82
N PHE A 232 -6.10 10.93 -9.93
CA PHE A 232 -5.60 10.09 -8.84
C PHE A 232 -4.17 10.43 -8.49
N ALA A 233 -3.28 10.55 -9.49
CA ALA A 233 -1.90 10.95 -9.28
C ALA A 233 -1.79 12.33 -8.62
N ASP A 234 -2.53 13.33 -9.13
CA ASP A 234 -2.54 14.69 -8.58
C ASP A 234 -3.07 14.73 -7.13
N SER A 235 -4.06 13.90 -6.79
CA SER A 235 -4.59 13.80 -5.42
C SER A 235 -3.68 13.05 -4.46
N SER A 236 -2.66 12.37 -4.97
CA SER A 236 -1.76 11.49 -4.20
C SER A 236 -0.37 12.10 -3.99
N VAL A 237 -0.11 13.31 -4.51
CA VAL A 237 1.23 13.96 -4.52
C VAL A 237 1.74 14.28 -3.11
N ASP A 238 0.86 14.48 -2.13
CA ASP A 238 1.24 14.96 -0.81
C ASP A 238 1.58 13.86 0.22
N LEU A 239 1.53 12.58 -0.17
CA LEU A 239 1.81 11.47 0.74
C LEU A 239 3.00 10.64 0.25
N PRO A 240 4.12 10.57 0.99
CA PRO A 240 5.30 9.77 0.61
C PRO A 240 4.98 8.27 0.47
N GLU A 241 3.91 7.79 1.12
CA GLU A 241 3.41 6.43 1.02
C GLU A 241 2.81 6.07 -0.36
N ASN A 242 2.58 7.04 -1.24
CA ASN A 242 1.89 6.84 -2.53
C ASN A 242 2.83 6.72 -3.74
N ALA A 243 4.15 6.55 -3.55
CA ALA A 243 5.11 6.47 -4.66
C ALA A 243 4.75 5.36 -5.67
N ASP A 244 4.32 4.21 -5.20
CA ASP A 244 3.93 3.09 -6.05
C ASP A 244 2.57 3.30 -6.71
N ALA A 245 1.61 3.92 -6.01
CA ALA A 245 0.33 4.32 -6.59
C ALA A 245 0.51 5.36 -7.71
N MET A 246 1.44 6.32 -7.55
CA MET A 246 1.79 7.28 -8.60
C MET A 246 2.47 6.62 -9.79
N ARG A 247 3.38 5.65 -9.57
CA ARG A 247 3.99 4.86 -10.64
C ARG A 247 2.94 4.07 -11.42
N LEU A 248 2.00 3.43 -10.73
CA LEU A 248 0.91 2.70 -11.34
C LEU A 248 -0.02 3.61 -12.15
N ALA A 249 -0.41 4.76 -11.61
CA ALA A 249 -1.20 5.76 -12.33
C ALA A 249 -0.47 6.30 -13.57
N GLY A 250 0.84 6.51 -13.48
CA GLY A 250 1.71 6.88 -14.61
C GLY A 250 1.74 5.80 -15.69
N LEU A 251 1.89 4.53 -15.32
CA LEU A 251 1.85 3.40 -16.24
C LEU A 251 0.47 3.25 -16.91
N VAL A 252 -0.62 3.38 -16.17
CA VAL A 252 -1.99 3.37 -16.71
C VAL A 252 -2.15 4.50 -17.73
N THR A 253 -1.67 5.70 -17.42
CA THR A 253 -1.72 6.85 -18.33
C THR A 253 -0.90 6.62 -19.58
N GLU A 254 0.33 6.11 -19.45
CA GLU A 254 1.21 5.82 -20.59
C GLU A 254 0.62 4.73 -21.50
N ILE A 255 0.11 3.65 -20.93
CA ILE A 255 -0.46 2.53 -21.69
C ILE A 255 -1.77 2.94 -22.36
N SER A 256 -2.62 3.73 -21.69
CA SER A 256 -3.90 4.21 -22.23
C SER A 256 -3.72 5.23 -23.37
N SER A 257 -2.58 5.94 -23.41
CA SER A 257 -2.27 6.89 -24.48
C SER A 257 -1.79 6.24 -25.77
N ARG A 258 -1.46 4.95 -25.76
CA ARG A 258 -1.06 4.18 -26.94
C ARG A 258 -2.28 3.61 -27.66
N SER A 259 -2.24 3.55 -29.00
CA SER A 259 -3.33 3.05 -29.84
C SER A 259 -3.79 1.63 -29.46
N GLY A 260 -4.98 1.21 -29.90
CA GLY A 260 -5.73 -0.02 -29.53
C GLY A 260 -4.97 -1.28 -29.11
N ALA A 261 -3.76 -1.55 -29.65
CA ALA A 261 -2.89 -2.63 -29.22
C ALA A 261 -2.30 -2.39 -27.81
N GLY A 262 -2.07 -1.14 -27.43
CA GLY A 262 -1.59 -0.78 -26.10
C GLY A 262 -2.68 -0.92 -25.04
N GLN A 263 -3.93 -0.65 -25.39
CA GLN A 263 -5.09 -0.85 -24.51
C GLN A 263 -5.31 -2.33 -24.18
N GLN A 264 -5.18 -3.21 -25.17
CA GLN A 264 -5.28 -4.65 -24.96
C GLN A 264 -4.15 -5.16 -24.05
N LEU A 265 -2.93 -4.67 -24.26
CA LEU A 265 -1.79 -5.00 -23.40
C LEU A 265 -2.01 -4.54 -21.95
N ALA A 266 -2.64 -3.37 -21.74
CA ALA A 266 -3.00 -2.90 -20.39
C ALA A 266 -3.99 -3.86 -19.71
N ILE A 267 -5.03 -4.30 -20.42
CA ILE A 267 -6.01 -5.28 -19.93
C ILE A 267 -5.31 -6.58 -19.55
N ASP A 268 -4.43 -7.08 -20.40
CA ASP A 268 -3.71 -8.34 -20.20
C ASP A 268 -2.76 -8.26 -18.98
N ILE A 269 -2.05 -7.14 -18.82
CA ILE A 269 -1.17 -6.88 -17.66
C ILE A 269 -2.00 -6.81 -16.38
N LEU A 270 -3.08 -6.05 -16.37
CA LEU A 270 -3.95 -5.90 -15.19
C LEU A 270 -4.64 -7.22 -14.83
N THR A 271 -5.04 -8.00 -15.83
CA THR A 271 -5.61 -9.34 -15.64
C THR A 271 -4.57 -10.31 -15.08
N SER A 272 -3.33 -10.25 -15.58
CA SER A 272 -2.22 -11.07 -15.10
C SER A 272 -1.80 -10.69 -13.68
N LEU A 273 -1.73 -9.40 -13.37
CA LEU A 273 -1.47 -8.89 -12.01
C LEU A 273 -2.56 -9.33 -11.03
N SER A 274 -3.82 -9.23 -11.44
CA SER A 274 -4.97 -9.72 -10.67
C SER A 274 -4.91 -11.22 -10.41
N SER A 275 -4.49 -12.03 -11.40
CA SER A 275 -4.33 -13.48 -11.24
C SER A 275 -3.13 -13.83 -10.34
N TYR A 276 -2.04 -13.07 -10.41
CA TYR A 276 -0.88 -13.20 -9.52
C TYR A 276 -1.25 -12.89 -8.07
N LEU A 277 -1.95 -11.79 -7.82
CA LEU A 277 -2.45 -11.45 -6.47
C LEU A 277 -3.40 -12.51 -5.91
N ARG A 278 -4.13 -13.24 -6.77
CA ARG A 278 -4.94 -14.42 -6.37
C ARG A 278 -4.09 -15.64 -6.04
N SER A 279 -3.03 -15.89 -6.80
CA SER A 279 -2.18 -17.08 -6.61
C SER A 279 -1.32 -16.99 -5.36
N THR A 280 -0.92 -15.80 -4.94
CA THR A 280 -0.20 -15.56 -3.69
C THR A 280 -1.09 -15.66 -2.46
N SER A 281 -2.41 -15.55 -2.61
CA SER A 281 -3.38 -15.80 -1.52
C SER A 281 -3.80 -17.28 -1.35
N THR A 282 -3.32 -18.19 -2.20
CA THR A 282 -3.60 -19.64 -2.14
C THR A 282 -2.32 -20.45 -1.94
N LEU A 283 -1.57 -20.23 -0.86
CA LEU A 283 -0.61 -21.23 -0.38
C LEU A 283 -1.40 -22.31 0.38
N PRO A 284 -1.19 -23.61 0.04
CA PRO A 284 -1.89 -24.70 0.71
C PRO A 284 -1.45 -24.78 2.18
N ARG A 285 -2.42 -25.19 3.02
CA ARG A 285 -2.26 -25.46 4.45
C ARG A 285 -1.20 -26.51 4.73
#